data_0b28238fe6ff2272bab3f0ff9e17e150
#
_entry.id   0b28238fe6ff2272bab3f0ff9e17e150
#
_cell.length_a   1.000
_cell.length_b   1.000
_cell.length_c   1.000
_cell.angle_alpha   90.00
_cell.angle_beta   90.00
_cell.angle_gamma   90.00
#
_symmetry.space_group_name_H-M   'P 1'
#
loop_
_entity.id
_entity.type
_entity.pdbx_description
1 polymer ?
#
loop_
_entity_poly.entity_id
_entity_poly.type
_entity_poly.pdbx_seq_one_letter_code
_entity_poly.pdbx_strand_id
1 'polypeptide(L)'
;SLGIEVETDIAYTGVVGVLKGNKPGPVVAVRADMDALPVTEETDLSFKSTVKTTYLNKEVGVMHACGHDIHTSVQLGVASVLASMKRSLPGTVKFIFQPAEEGPPPGEEGGADLMLKEGVFSNLKPSAIFGLHTHPGLAVGELGLTIGPAMAAVDHFIITIKGKQSHGAYPHKS
;
A
#
# COMPACT_ATOMS: atom_id res chain seq x y z
N SER A 1 16.45 -18.70 0.12
CA SER A 1 16.53 -17.54 1.06
C SER A 1 17.42 -16.47 0.49
N LEU A 2 16.96 -15.24 0.40
CA LEU A 2 17.74 -14.08 -0.10
C LEU A 2 18.67 -13.48 1.00
N GLY A 3 18.68 -14.05 2.21
CA GLY A 3 19.44 -13.50 3.34
C GLY A 3 18.94 -12.15 3.84
N ILE A 4 17.63 -11.89 3.67
CA ILE A 4 16.90 -10.74 4.17
C ILE A 4 16.28 -11.14 5.52
N GLU A 5 16.45 -10.32 6.54
CA GLU A 5 15.75 -10.45 7.82
C GLU A 5 14.29 -10.02 7.61
N VAL A 6 13.32 -10.82 8.01
CA VAL A 6 11.89 -10.56 7.72
C VAL A 6 11.09 -10.54 9.01
N GLU A 7 10.24 -9.54 9.14
CA GLU A 7 9.22 -9.39 10.18
C GLU A 7 7.84 -9.34 9.52
N THR A 8 6.89 -10.09 10.04
CA THR A 8 5.52 -10.19 9.53
C THR A 8 4.51 -9.64 10.56
N ASP A 9 3.26 -9.60 10.14
CA ASP A 9 2.12 -9.21 10.99
C ASP A 9 2.16 -7.76 11.48
N ILE A 10 2.90 -6.89 10.79
CA ILE A 10 2.93 -5.44 11.03
C ILE A 10 1.67 -4.83 10.43
N ALA A 11 0.91 -4.08 11.20
CA ALA A 11 -0.41 -3.58 10.79
C ALA A 11 -1.29 -4.73 10.24
N TYR A 12 -1.35 -5.84 10.96
CA TYR A 12 -2.04 -7.10 10.72
C TYR A 12 -1.38 -7.99 9.65
N THR A 13 -1.19 -7.53 8.45
CA THR A 13 -0.71 -8.35 7.32
C THR A 13 0.54 -7.80 6.65
N GLY A 14 1.04 -6.66 7.13
CA GLY A 14 2.23 -6.03 6.58
C GLY A 14 3.50 -6.83 6.83
N VAL A 15 4.47 -6.65 5.95
CA VAL A 15 5.76 -7.33 5.99
C VAL A 15 6.87 -6.31 5.86
N VAL A 16 7.91 -6.46 6.67
CA VAL A 16 9.13 -5.66 6.57
C VAL A 16 10.33 -6.57 6.37
N GLY A 17 11.13 -6.29 5.36
CA GLY A 17 12.39 -6.95 5.10
C GLY A 17 13.58 -6.02 5.33
N VAL A 18 14.66 -6.52 5.91
CA VAL A 18 15.90 -5.75 6.11
C VAL A 18 17.06 -6.45 5.43
N LEU A 19 17.67 -5.78 4.47
CA LEU A 19 18.89 -6.20 3.79
C LEU A 19 20.04 -5.30 4.20
N LYS A 20 20.95 -5.82 5.02
CA LYS A 20 22.18 -5.13 5.40
C LYS A 20 23.26 -5.39 4.36
N GLY A 21 23.69 -4.34 3.67
CA GLY A 21 24.83 -4.39 2.76
C GLY A 21 26.16 -4.55 3.50
N ASN A 22 27.19 -4.95 2.77
CA ASN A 22 28.53 -5.19 3.35
C ASN A 22 29.40 -3.92 3.41
N LYS A 23 28.91 -2.78 2.95
CA LYS A 23 29.64 -1.51 3.00
C LYS A 23 28.90 -0.50 3.88
N PRO A 24 29.60 0.39 4.58
CA PRO A 24 28.96 1.49 5.30
C PRO A 24 28.11 2.35 4.38
N GLY A 25 26.98 2.85 4.90
CA GLY A 25 26.11 3.73 4.15
C GLY A 25 24.80 4.02 4.89
N PRO A 26 23.91 4.83 4.31
CA PRO A 26 22.65 5.19 4.92
C PRO A 26 21.67 4.01 4.94
N VAL A 27 20.58 4.19 5.66
CA VAL A 27 19.38 3.37 5.53
C VAL A 27 18.47 4.03 4.50
N VAL A 28 17.98 3.26 3.55
CA VAL A 28 16.92 3.66 2.62
C VAL A 28 15.77 2.67 2.69
N ALA A 29 14.56 3.11 2.41
CA ALA A 29 13.41 2.22 2.32
C ALA A 29 12.87 2.15 0.89
N VAL A 30 12.30 1.00 0.55
CA VAL A 30 11.50 0.79 -0.66
C VAL A 30 10.12 0.30 -0.19
N ARG A 31 9.08 0.94 -0.66
CA ARG A 31 7.69 0.66 -0.27
C ARG A 31 6.90 0.15 -1.48
N ALA A 32 6.15 -0.92 -1.28
CA ALA A 32 5.04 -1.33 -2.12
C ALA A 32 3.81 -1.55 -1.24
N ASP A 33 2.66 -1.14 -1.73
CA ASP A 33 1.37 -1.55 -1.19
C ASP A 33 1.02 -2.95 -1.69
N MET A 34 0.09 -3.64 -1.00
CA MET A 34 -0.22 -5.03 -1.34
C MET A 34 -1.69 -5.41 -1.16
N ASP A 35 -2.53 -4.48 -0.79
CA ASP A 35 -3.95 -4.73 -0.61
C ASP A 35 -4.69 -4.82 -1.95
N ALA A 36 -5.78 -5.59 -1.94
CA ALA A 36 -6.72 -5.69 -3.03
C ALA A 36 -8.02 -4.94 -2.69
N LEU A 37 -8.81 -4.66 -3.71
CA LEU A 37 -10.05 -3.91 -3.61
C LEU A 37 -11.28 -4.82 -3.63
N PRO A 38 -12.40 -4.42 -2.98
CA PRO A 38 -13.67 -5.15 -2.99
C PRO A 38 -14.39 -4.98 -4.33
N VAL A 39 -13.74 -5.42 -5.41
CA VAL A 39 -14.18 -5.30 -6.81
C VAL A 39 -14.19 -6.68 -7.46
N THR A 40 -15.22 -7.00 -8.20
CA THR A 40 -15.27 -8.24 -9.00
C THR A 40 -14.46 -8.07 -10.27
N GLU A 41 -13.54 -8.99 -10.52
CA GLU A 41 -12.76 -8.97 -11.76
C GLU A 41 -13.61 -9.49 -12.94
N GLU A 42 -13.80 -8.62 -13.93
CA GLU A 42 -14.60 -8.90 -15.14
C GLU A 42 -13.73 -9.19 -16.39
N THR A 43 -12.43 -9.43 -16.20
CA THR A 43 -11.54 -9.79 -17.31
C THR A 43 -11.78 -11.22 -17.80
N ASP A 44 -11.39 -11.51 -19.04
CA ASP A 44 -11.43 -12.86 -19.62
C ASP A 44 -10.13 -13.64 -19.42
N LEU A 45 -9.27 -13.20 -18.48
CA LEU A 45 -7.99 -13.86 -18.20
C LEU A 45 -8.21 -15.20 -17.50
N SER A 46 -7.46 -16.22 -17.92
CA SER A 46 -7.53 -17.56 -17.30
C SER A 46 -7.13 -17.60 -15.83
N PHE A 47 -6.41 -16.60 -15.36
CA PHE A 47 -5.95 -16.43 -13.98
C PHE A 47 -6.65 -15.29 -13.23
N LYS A 48 -7.78 -14.80 -13.74
CA LYS A 48 -8.56 -13.77 -13.05
C LYS A 48 -8.94 -14.19 -11.64
N SER A 49 -9.09 -13.22 -10.76
CA SER A 49 -9.52 -13.48 -9.39
C SER A 49 -10.95 -14.04 -9.35
N THR A 50 -11.11 -15.12 -8.62
CA THR A 50 -12.42 -15.71 -8.26
C THR A 50 -12.71 -15.59 -6.77
N VAL A 51 -11.86 -14.84 -6.06
CA VAL A 51 -11.98 -14.66 -4.62
C VAL A 51 -13.18 -13.81 -4.29
N LYS A 52 -13.90 -14.20 -3.25
CA LYS A 52 -14.99 -13.43 -2.66
C LYS A 52 -14.79 -13.26 -1.18
N THR A 53 -15.28 -12.17 -0.64
CA THR A 53 -15.26 -11.86 0.78
C THR A 53 -16.52 -11.10 1.20
N THR A 54 -16.68 -10.91 2.50
CA THR A 54 -17.70 -10.00 3.04
C THR A 54 -17.07 -8.66 3.35
N TYR A 55 -17.53 -7.61 2.69
CA TYR A 55 -17.13 -6.24 2.96
C TYR A 55 -18.37 -5.38 3.21
N LEU A 56 -18.40 -4.66 4.34
CA LEU A 56 -19.55 -3.85 4.78
C LEU A 56 -20.89 -4.63 4.76
N ASN A 57 -20.86 -5.85 5.27
CA ASN A 57 -22.00 -6.80 5.31
C ASN A 57 -22.56 -7.22 3.94
N LYS A 58 -21.78 -7.11 2.87
CA LYS A 58 -22.13 -7.58 1.54
C LYS A 58 -21.07 -8.53 0.99
N GLU A 59 -21.49 -9.60 0.31
CA GLU A 59 -20.57 -10.43 -0.46
C GLU A 59 -20.08 -9.64 -1.67
N VAL A 60 -18.77 -9.55 -1.84
CA VAL A 60 -18.12 -8.86 -2.95
C VAL A 60 -16.99 -9.72 -3.52
N GLY A 61 -16.68 -9.51 -4.80
CA GLY A 61 -15.44 -10.01 -5.39
C GLY A 61 -14.22 -9.25 -4.85
N VAL A 62 -13.04 -9.82 -5.05
CA VAL A 62 -11.78 -9.18 -4.65
C VAL A 62 -10.80 -9.25 -5.82
N MET A 63 -10.24 -8.11 -6.21
CA MET A 63 -9.18 -8.06 -7.22
C MET A 63 -8.18 -6.93 -6.96
N HIS A 64 -7.01 -7.03 -7.55
CA HIS A 64 -6.06 -5.93 -7.63
C HIS A 64 -6.47 -4.96 -8.74
N ALA A 65 -7.34 -3.99 -8.42
CA ALA A 65 -7.81 -2.98 -9.36
C ALA A 65 -6.94 -1.70 -9.39
N CYS A 66 -5.97 -1.58 -8.48
CA CYS A 66 -5.05 -0.45 -8.41
C CYS A 66 -3.58 -0.81 -8.75
N GLY A 67 -3.30 -2.07 -9.09
CA GLY A 67 -1.97 -2.51 -9.53
C GLY A 67 -1.00 -2.86 -8.40
N HIS A 68 -1.48 -3.05 -7.16
CA HIS A 68 -0.62 -3.40 -6.02
C HIS A 68 0.03 -4.79 -6.16
N ASP A 69 -0.53 -5.69 -6.94
CA ASP A 69 0.08 -6.95 -7.36
C ASP A 69 1.37 -6.72 -8.19
N ILE A 70 1.34 -5.74 -9.09
CA ILE A 70 2.50 -5.32 -9.88
C ILE A 70 3.53 -4.66 -8.96
N HIS A 71 3.10 -3.74 -8.08
CA HIS A 71 4.00 -3.06 -7.14
C HIS A 71 4.75 -4.06 -6.25
N THR A 72 4.03 -5.02 -5.66
CA THR A 72 4.60 -6.10 -4.86
C THR A 72 5.57 -6.96 -5.66
N SER A 73 5.20 -7.32 -6.88
CA SER A 73 6.05 -8.14 -7.76
C SER A 73 7.34 -7.42 -8.13
N VAL A 74 7.26 -6.14 -8.47
CA VAL A 74 8.43 -5.30 -8.75
C VAL A 74 9.33 -5.20 -7.52
N GLN A 75 8.77 -4.97 -6.33
CA GLN A 75 9.55 -4.88 -5.10
C GLN A 75 10.26 -6.20 -4.76
N LEU A 76 9.63 -7.35 -4.99
CA LEU A 76 10.28 -8.66 -4.85
C LEU A 76 11.45 -8.83 -5.83
N GLY A 77 11.29 -8.34 -7.06
CA GLY A 77 12.37 -8.27 -8.04
C GLY A 77 13.53 -7.40 -7.57
N VAL A 78 13.23 -6.20 -7.08
CA VAL A 78 14.22 -5.27 -6.49
C VAL A 78 14.95 -5.92 -5.31
N ALA A 79 14.23 -6.60 -4.41
CA ALA A 79 14.81 -7.31 -3.28
C ALA A 79 15.78 -8.40 -3.73
N SER A 80 15.41 -9.15 -4.78
CA SER A 80 16.25 -10.21 -5.35
C SER A 80 17.54 -9.65 -5.96
N VAL A 81 17.42 -8.56 -6.74
CA VAL A 81 18.58 -7.89 -7.36
C VAL A 81 19.52 -7.34 -6.29
N LEU A 82 18.99 -6.58 -5.32
CA LEU A 82 19.80 -5.97 -4.27
C LEU A 82 20.43 -7.02 -3.35
N ALA A 83 19.77 -8.14 -3.08
CA ALA A 83 20.34 -9.25 -2.34
C ALA A 83 21.53 -9.87 -3.08
N SER A 84 21.46 -10.02 -4.40
CA SER A 84 22.59 -10.49 -5.21
C SER A 84 23.78 -9.55 -5.17
N MET A 85 23.54 -8.25 -4.96
CA MET A 85 24.56 -7.20 -4.87
C MET A 85 25.06 -6.93 -3.44
N LYS A 86 24.63 -7.71 -2.44
CA LYS A 86 24.90 -7.47 -1.01
C LYS A 86 26.37 -7.13 -0.70
N ARG A 87 27.33 -7.77 -1.40
CA ARG A 87 28.77 -7.54 -1.20
C ARG A 87 29.21 -6.12 -1.56
N SER A 88 28.58 -5.50 -2.55
CA SER A 88 28.88 -4.15 -3.04
C SER A 88 27.90 -3.09 -2.52
N LEU A 89 26.80 -3.52 -1.94
CA LEU A 89 25.72 -2.63 -1.46
C LEU A 89 26.18 -1.79 -0.27
N PRO A 90 26.13 -0.44 -0.37
CA PRO A 90 26.37 0.41 0.79
C PRO A 90 25.10 0.57 1.62
N GLY A 91 25.26 0.58 2.94
CA GLY A 91 24.15 0.83 3.87
C GLY A 91 23.18 -0.33 4.00
N THR A 92 21.94 0.02 4.30
CA THR A 92 20.85 -0.93 4.57
C THR A 92 19.63 -0.55 3.75
N VAL A 93 18.98 -1.55 3.16
CA VAL A 93 17.69 -1.37 2.49
C VAL A 93 16.60 -2.01 3.33
N LYS A 94 15.56 -1.23 3.60
CA LYS A 94 14.35 -1.65 4.30
C LYS A 94 13.21 -1.77 3.28
N PHE A 95 12.73 -2.98 3.06
CA PHE A 95 11.58 -3.26 2.19
C PHE A 95 10.32 -3.20 3.04
N ILE A 96 9.34 -2.43 2.63
CA ILE A 96 8.07 -2.26 3.32
C ILE A 96 6.96 -2.72 2.38
N PHE A 97 6.26 -3.77 2.76
CA PHE A 97 5.06 -4.24 2.09
C PHE A 97 3.87 -3.80 2.93
N GLN A 98 3.22 -2.73 2.48
CA GLN A 98 2.18 -2.03 3.24
C GLN A 98 0.81 -2.60 2.92
N PRO A 99 0.02 -3.01 3.93
CA PRO A 99 -1.39 -3.34 3.76
C PRO A 99 -2.28 -2.10 3.79
N ALA A 100 -3.55 -2.24 3.38
CA ALA A 100 -4.62 -1.26 3.53
C ALA A 100 -4.23 0.17 3.08
N GLU A 101 -3.61 0.30 1.92
CA GLU A 101 -3.26 1.60 1.32
C GLU A 101 -4.51 2.37 0.92
N GLU A 102 -5.50 1.66 0.39
CA GLU A 102 -6.81 2.20 -0.02
C GLU A 102 -7.72 2.57 1.17
N GLY A 103 -7.23 2.34 2.37
CA GLY A 103 -7.88 2.60 3.64
C GLY A 103 -8.53 1.35 4.26
N PRO A 104 -8.46 1.25 5.60
CA PRO A 104 -9.14 0.18 6.32
C PRO A 104 -10.67 0.39 6.30
N PRO A 105 -11.46 -0.66 6.59
CA PRO A 105 -12.89 -0.53 6.78
C PRO A 105 -13.24 0.55 7.82
N PRO A 106 -14.40 1.21 7.70
CA PRO A 106 -14.81 2.24 8.65
C PRO A 106 -14.79 1.75 10.11
N GLY A 107 -14.09 2.47 10.97
CA GLY A 107 -13.94 2.15 12.41
C GLY A 107 -12.76 1.22 12.71
N GLU A 108 -12.00 0.81 11.73
CA GLU A 108 -10.76 0.04 11.91
C GLU A 108 -9.52 0.92 11.69
N GLU A 109 -8.42 0.51 12.30
CA GLU A 109 -7.10 1.08 12.04
C GLU A 109 -6.36 0.22 11.00
N GLY A 110 -5.46 0.82 10.23
CA GLY A 110 -4.68 0.09 9.24
C GLY A 110 -3.72 0.97 8.46
N GLY A 111 -3.15 0.40 7.41
CA GLY A 111 -2.31 1.09 6.45
C GLY A 111 -1.02 1.66 7.05
N ALA A 112 -0.53 2.72 6.44
CA ALA A 112 0.72 3.36 6.84
C ALA A 112 0.67 3.91 8.26
N ASP A 113 -0.47 4.46 8.69
CA ASP A 113 -0.64 5.04 10.02
C ASP A 113 -0.44 3.98 11.11
N LEU A 114 -1.03 2.79 10.95
CA LEU A 114 -0.85 1.70 11.91
C LEU A 114 0.60 1.18 11.88
N MET A 115 1.21 1.02 10.71
CA MET A 115 2.63 0.66 10.62
C MET A 115 3.53 1.65 11.34
N LEU A 116 3.23 2.95 11.28
CA LEU A 116 3.99 3.99 11.99
C LEU A 116 3.77 3.90 13.50
N LYS A 117 2.53 3.68 13.97
CA LYS A 117 2.21 3.48 15.39
C LYS A 117 2.92 2.26 15.96
N GLU A 118 3.00 1.17 15.21
CA GLU A 118 3.72 -0.05 15.58
C GLU A 118 5.25 0.07 15.44
N GLY A 119 5.74 1.22 14.99
CA GLY A 119 7.15 1.56 15.05
C GLY A 119 7.97 1.05 13.86
N VAL A 120 7.38 0.95 12.68
CA VAL A 120 8.09 0.52 11.46
C VAL A 120 9.41 1.30 11.24
N PHE A 121 9.53 2.52 11.74
CA PHE A 121 10.74 3.35 11.68
C PHE A 121 11.44 3.58 13.03
N SER A 122 11.03 2.91 14.08
CA SER A 122 11.66 3.06 15.40
C SER A 122 13.12 2.59 15.39
N ASN A 123 13.40 1.55 14.62
CA ASN A 123 14.75 1.07 14.35
C ASN A 123 15.06 1.24 12.86
N LEU A 124 16.30 1.58 12.54
CA LEU A 124 16.76 1.78 11.15
C LEU A 124 15.89 2.81 10.42
N LYS A 125 15.81 4.02 10.96
CA LYS A 125 15.08 5.13 10.33
C LYS A 125 15.70 5.45 8.96
N PRO A 126 14.93 5.37 7.86
CA PRO A 126 15.45 5.64 6.53
C PRO A 126 15.69 7.14 6.31
N SER A 127 16.74 7.47 5.57
CA SER A 127 17.02 8.83 5.09
C SER A 127 16.18 9.21 3.85
N ALA A 128 15.71 8.21 3.12
CA ALA A 128 14.80 8.37 1.98
C ALA A 128 13.93 7.12 1.83
N ILE A 129 12.73 7.31 1.28
CA ILE A 129 11.78 6.24 0.93
C ILE A 129 11.47 6.36 -0.54
N PHE A 130 11.53 5.24 -1.25
CA PHE A 130 11.17 5.11 -2.65
C PHE A 130 9.92 4.23 -2.76
N GLY A 131 9.00 4.65 -3.61
CA GLY A 131 7.83 3.88 -4.00
C GLY A 131 7.53 4.15 -5.47
N LEU A 132 6.96 3.18 -6.15
CA LEU A 132 6.44 3.37 -7.50
C LEU A 132 4.94 3.10 -7.49
N HIS A 133 4.26 3.69 -8.46
CA HIS A 133 2.89 3.33 -8.77
C HIS A 133 2.77 3.06 -10.28
N THR A 134 2.03 2.03 -10.65
CA THR A 134 1.68 1.78 -12.06
C THR A 134 0.81 2.90 -12.58
N HIS A 135 1.01 3.30 -13.83
CA HIS A 135 0.23 4.36 -14.44
C HIS A 135 -0.24 3.94 -15.83
N PRO A 136 -1.56 3.87 -16.09
CA PRO A 136 -2.08 3.38 -17.38
C PRO A 136 -1.74 4.27 -18.56
N GLY A 137 -1.33 5.52 -18.33
CA GLY A 137 -0.91 6.45 -19.36
C GLY A 137 0.56 6.36 -19.78
N LEU A 138 1.34 5.45 -19.16
CA LEU A 138 2.75 5.21 -19.50
C LEU A 138 2.90 3.86 -20.21
N ALA A 139 3.72 3.82 -21.26
CA ALA A 139 4.03 2.57 -21.92
C ALA A 139 4.97 1.70 -21.08
N VAL A 140 4.97 0.39 -21.34
CA VAL A 140 5.92 -0.53 -20.67
C VAL A 140 7.36 -0.10 -20.92
N GLY A 141 8.13 0.05 -19.84
CA GLY A 141 9.51 0.53 -19.89
C GLY A 141 9.67 2.04 -19.72
N GLU A 142 8.57 2.80 -19.67
CA GLU A 142 8.61 4.21 -19.35
C GLU A 142 8.49 4.45 -17.84
N LEU A 143 9.20 5.47 -17.35
CA LEU A 143 9.14 5.94 -15.97
C LEU A 143 8.78 7.42 -15.97
N GLY A 144 7.74 7.76 -15.21
CA GLY A 144 7.37 9.14 -14.91
C GLY A 144 7.95 9.59 -13.58
N LEU A 145 8.46 10.81 -13.51
CA LEU A 145 8.92 11.44 -12.27
C LEU A 145 8.43 12.89 -12.24
N THR A 146 7.83 13.27 -11.11
CA THR A 146 7.46 14.66 -10.85
C THR A 146 8.37 15.24 -9.78
N ILE A 147 8.97 16.39 -10.07
CA ILE A 147 9.77 17.13 -9.08
C ILE A 147 8.81 17.96 -8.23
N GLY A 148 8.83 17.74 -6.90
CA GLY A 148 7.90 18.35 -5.96
C GLY A 148 6.64 17.50 -5.72
N PRO A 149 5.53 18.08 -5.26
CA PRO A 149 4.30 17.35 -5.02
C PRO A 149 3.76 16.66 -6.28
N ALA A 150 3.59 15.35 -6.24
CA ALA A 150 3.12 14.54 -7.36
C ALA A 150 1.65 14.11 -7.19
N MET A 151 1.18 13.95 -5.96
CA MET A 151 -0.15 13.43 -5.64
C MET A 151 -0.97 14.46 -4.86
N ALA A 152 -2.30 14.37 -4.99
CA ALA A 152 -3.23 15.18 -4.21
C ALA A 152 -3.32 14.69 -2.75
N ALA A 153 -3.73 15.60 -1.86
CA ALA A 153 -4.18 15.22 -0.52
C ALA A 153 -5.67 14.91 -0.54
N VAL A 154 -6.10 14.03 0.35
CA VAL A 154 -7.51 13.65 0.50
C VAL A 154 -7.91 13.83 1.96
N ASP A 155 -9.05 14.50 2.15
CA ASP A 155 -9.71 14.63 3.45
C ASP A 155 -11.10 14.01 3.38
N HIS A 156 -11.44 13.14 4.33
CA HIS A 156 -12.77 12.56 4.46
C HIS A 156 -13.51 13.19 5.61
N PHE A 157 -14.75 13.62 5.36
CA PHE A 157 -15.62 14.10 6.42
C PHE A 157 -17.03 13.52 6.27
N ILE A 158 -17.68 13.28 7.39
CA ILE A 158 -19.05 12.77 7.45
C ILE A 158 -19.92 13.81 8.14
N ILE A 159 -20.95 14.30 7.44
CA ILE A 159 -21.95 15.18 8.01
C ILE A 159 -23.20 14.36 8.31
N THR A 160 -23.54 14.23 9.58
CA THR A 160 -24.77 13.56 10.01
C THR A 160 -25.81 14.62 10.43
N ILE A 161 -26.89 14.70 9.65
CA ILE A 161 -28.02 15.59 9.96
C ILE A 161 -29.11 14.73 10.60
N LYS A 162 -29.38 15.00 11.87
CA LYS A 162 -30.49 14.38 12.62
C LYS A 162 -31.69 15.28 12.57
N GLY A 163 -32.71 14.91 11.82
CA GLY A 163 -33.91 15.65 11.67
C GLY A 163 -35.14 14.76 11.51
N LYS A 164 -36.29 15.35 11.38
CA LYS A 164 -37.55 14.67 11.11
C LYS A 164 -37.93 14.91 9.65
N GLN A 165 -38.32 13.88 8.94
CA GLN A 165 -38.79 14.03 7.56
C GLN A 165 -40.03 14.95 7.51
N SER A 166 -39.98 15.95 6.66
CA SER A 166 -41.08 16.85 6.40
C SER A 166 -41.19 17.15 4.90
N HIS A 167 -42.29 17.75 4.48
CA HIS A 167 -42.46 18.23 3.11
C HIS A 167 -41.49 19.40 2.84
N GLY A 168 -40.84 19.40 1.67
CA GLY A 168 -39.80 20.38 1.32
C GLY A 168 -40.24 21.85 1.41
N ALA A 169 -41.56 22.13 1.27
CA ALA A 169 -42.16 23.47 1.46
C ALA A 169 -42.32 23.85 2.94
N TYR A 170 -42.08 22.94 3.87
CA TYR A 170 -42.22 23.16 5.31
C TYR A 170 -40.97 22.80 6.10
N PRO A 171 -39.79 23.37 5.77
CA PRO A 171 -38.51 22.99 6.39
C PRO A 171 -38.49 23.25 7.91
N HIS A 172 -39.32 24.15 8.40
CA HIS A 172 -39.49 24.46 9.84
C HIS A 172 -40.19 23.35 10.63
N LYS A 173 -40.64 22.28 9.98
CA LYS A 173 -41.25 21.09 10.61
C LYS A 173 -40.33 19.88 10.65
N SER A 174 -39.09 19.98 10.11
CA SER A 174 -38.08 18.94 10.11
C SER A 174 -37.12 19.05 11.29
#